data_1709774880969099934372da1f27ffde
#
_entry.id   1709774880969099934372da1f27ffde
#
_cell.length_a   1.000
_cell.length_b   1.000
_cell.length_c   1.000
_cell.angle_alpha   90.00
_cell.angle_beta   90.00
_cell.angle_gamma   90.00
#
_symmetry.space_group_name_H-M   'P 1'
#
loop_
_entity.id
_entity.type
_entity.pdbx_description
1 polymer ?
#
loop_
_entity_poly.entity_id
_entity_poly.type
_entity_poly.pdbx_seq_one_letter_code
_entity_poly.pdbx_strand_id
1 'polypeptide(L)'
;MRVRNVNHIGIIVRSLKDTLITFSELFGLKAGKIIELEQFNVKAAFIPLNEISLELIQPASPNSDAERFIKERGEGLHHICFEVEDIKEAIGELKRKKIKLLSEKPLEGVGGMITFIQPDHTNNALIELMEKIR
;
A
#
# COMPACT_ATOMS: atom_id res chain seq x y z
N MET A 1 -12.58 4.03 15.84
CA MET A 1 -11.24 3.78 15.25
C MET A 1 -10.35 4.99 15.45
N ARG A 2 -9.10 4.74 15.72
CA ARG A 2 -8.13 5.80 15.87
C ARG A 2 -6.93 5.53 14.97
N VAL A 3 -6.67 6.46 14.05
CA VAL A 3 -5.46 6.41 13.23
C VAL A 3 -4.29 6.94 14.05
N ARG A 4 -3.22 6.16 14.12
CA ARG A 4 -2.05 6.49 14.93
C ARG A 4 -0.99 7.23 14.14
N ASN A 5 -0.72 6.77 12.93
CA ASN A 5 0.21 7.44 12.03
C ASN A 5 0.12 6.87 10.62
N VAL A 6 0.89 7.47 9.71
CA VAL A 6 1.09 6.92 8.37
C VAL A 6 2.19 5.88 8.45
N ASN A 7 1.92 4.67 7.97
CA ASN A 7 2.93 3.62 7.92
C ASN A 7 3.78 3.71 6.66
N HIS A 8 3.12 3.86 5.51
CA HIS A 8 3.83 3.97 4.24
C HIS A 8 2.98 4.65 3.18
N ILE A 9 3.66 5.05 2.10
CA ILE A 9 3.05 5.61 0.90
C ILE A 9 3.43 4.67 -0.24
N GLY A 10 2.43 4.17 -0.97
CA GLY A 10 2.64 3.25 -2.08
C GLY A 10 2.71 3.99 -3.41
N ILE A 11 3.69 3.64 -4.21
CA ILE A 11 3.90 4.19 -5.55
C ILE A 11 4.02 3.02 -6.52
N ILE A 12 3.21 3.02 -7.57
CA ILE A 12 3.29 1.98 -8.61
C ILE A 12 4.21 2.46 -9.72
N VAL A 13 5.15 1.61 -10.09
CA VAL A 13 6.17 1.90 -11.08
C VAL A 13 6.27 0.76 -12.10
N ARG A 14 6.70 1.07 -13.31
CA ARG A 14 6.88 0.05 -14.37
C ARG A 14 8.10 -0.81 -14.12
N SER A 15 9.18 -0.21 -13.63
CA SER A 15 10.44 -0.92 -13.36
C SER A 15 10.93 -0.57 -11.97
N LEU A 16 10.87 -1.54 -11.10
CA LEU A 16 11.36 -1.40 -9.73
C LEU A 16 12.86 -1.14 -9.73
N LYS A 17 13.60 -1.91 -10.54
CA LYS A 17 15.05 -1.77 -10.67
C LYS A 17 15.45 -0.35 -11.08
N ASP A 18 14.82 0.17 -12.14
CA ASP A 18 15.16 1.50 -12.66
C ASP A 18 14.77 2.59 -11.67
N THR A 19 13.64 2.43 -11.00
CA THR A 19 13.18 3.39 -9.99
C THR A 19 14.13 3.44 -8.80
N LEU A 20 14.60 2.29 -8.34
CA LEU A 20 15.56 2.24 -7.23
C LEU A 20 16.86 2.94 -7.57
N ILE A 21 17.34 2.77 -8.81
CA ILE A 21 18.55 3.47 -9.29
C ILE A 21 18.29 4.98 -9.29
N THR A 22 17.17 5.41 -9.85
CA THR A 22 16.82 6.82 -9.92
C THR A 22 16.70 7.46 -8.54
N PHE A 23 16.00 6.80 -7.61
CA PHE A 23 15.82 7.34 -6.27
C PHE A 23 17.14 7.38 -5.49
N SER A 24 18.02 6.41 -5.73
CA SER A 24 19.36 6.42 -5.14
C SER A 24 20.18 7.61 -5.67
N GLU A 25 20.16 7.82 -6.97
CA GLU A 25 20.93 8.91 -7.60
C GLU A 25 20.41 10.29 -7.24
N LEU A 26 19.07 10.46 -7.23
CA LEU A 26 18.48 11.77 -6.97
C LEU A 26 18.44 12.11 -5.48
N PHE A 27 18.17 11.15 -4.63
CA PHE A 27 17.85 11.42 -3.23
C PHE A 27 18.76 10.69 -2.24
N GLY A 28 19.66 9.83 -2.72
CA GLY A 28 20.48 9.01 -1.82
C GLY A 28 19.71 7.96 -1.06
N LEU A 29 18.48 7.63 -1.51
CA LEU A 29 17.62 6.67 -0.84
C LEU A 29 17.99 5.24 -1.23
N LYS A 30 17.93 4.34 -0.26
CA LYS A 30 18.23 2.93 -0.49
C LYS A 30 17.09 2.07 0.03
N ALA A 31 16.71 1.10 -0.79
CA ALA A 31 15.67 0.14 -0.42
C ALA A 31 16.29 -1.07 0.28
N GLY A 32 15.44 -1.77 1.02
CA GLY A 32 15.74 -3.09 1.51
C GLY A 32 15.56 -4.12 0.38
N LYS A 33 15.19 -5.34 0.74
CA LYS A 33 15.00 -6.41 -0.22
C LYS A 33 13.79 -6.19 -1.10
N ILE A 34 13.86 -6.72 -2.33
CA ILE A 34 12.68 -6.84 -3.19
C ILE A 34 11.89 -8.06 -2.70
N ILE A 35 10.61 -7.87 -2.45
CA ILE A 35 9.71 -8.89 -1.94
C ILE A 35 8.67 -9.22 -3.00
N GLU A 36 8.40 -10.50 -3.21
CA GLU A 36 7.31 -10.94 -4.06
C GLU A 36 6.06 -11.07 -3.22
N LEU A 37 4.99 -10.37 -3.60
CA LEU A 37 3.70 -10.43 -2.93
C LEU A 37 2.70 -11.14 -3.86
N GLU A 38 2.71 -12.47 -3.79
CA GLU A 38 1.93 -13.30 -4.70
C GLU A 38 0.43 -13.01 -4.61
N GLN A 39 -0.08 -12.77 -3.42
CA GLN A 39 -1.50 -12.48 -3.22
C GLN A 39 -1.97 -11.21 -3.93
N PHE A 40 -1.06 -10.27 -4.20
CA PHE A 40 -1.37 -9.05 -4.93
C PHE A 40 -0.76 -9.04 -6.33
N ASN A 41 -0.03 -10.08 -6.67
CA ASN A 41 0.59 -10.25 -7.98
C ASN A 41 1.53 -9.09 -8.34
N VAL A 42 2.36 -8.70 -7.37
CA VAL A 42 3.32 -7.60 -7.50
C VAL A 42 4.66 -7.97 -6.87
N LYS A 43 5.68 -7.19 -7.22
CA LYS A 43 6.95 -7.14 -6.51
C LYS A 43 7.03 -5.77 -5.83
N ALA A 44 7.56 -5.72 -4.63
CA ALA A 44 7.66 -4.47 -3.88
C ALA A 44 9.01 -4.32 -3.22
N ALA A 45 9.42 -3.07 -3.01
CA ALA A 45 10.59 -2.74 -2.22
C ALA A 45 10.23 -1.57 -1.31
N PHE A 46 10.70 -1.63 -0.07
CA PHE A 46 10.44 -0.58 0.91
C PHE A 46 11.67 0.26 1.12
N ILE A 47 11.51 1.57 1.04
CA ILE A 47 12.56 2.55 1.34
C ILE A 47 12.21 3.19 2.67
N PRO A 48 12.96 2.89 3.75
CA PRO A 48 12.64 3.48 5.05
C PRO A 48 13.01 4.97 5.11
N LEU A 49 12.12 5.78 5.68
CA LEU A 49 12.29 7.21 5.90
C LEU A 49 11.87 7.56 7.31
N ASN A 50 12.69 7.21 8.29
CA ASN A 50 12.37 7.36 9.72
C ASN A 50 11.09 6.59 10.07
N GLU A 51 10.00 7.30 10.39
CA GLU A 51 8.77 6.68 10.86
C GLU A 51 7.88 6.13 9.76
N ILE A 52 8.09 6.55 8.52
CA ILE A 52 7.33 6.05 7.38
C ILE A 52 8.25 5.37 6.37
N SER A 53 7.66 4.64 5.44
CA SER A 53 8.39 4.06 4.31
C SER A 53 7.72 4.47 3.01
N LEU A 54 8.49 4.48 1.95
CA LEU A 54 7.92 4.45 0.61
C LEU A 54 7.86 2.98 0.19
N GLU A 55 6.74 2.57 -0.38
CA GLU A 55 6.61 1.24 -0.96
C GLU A 55 6.56 1.40 -2.48
N LEU A 56 7.61 0.94 -3.17
CA LEU A 56 7.64 0.93 -4.62
C LEU A 56 7.10 -0.41 -5.09
N ILE A 57 6.13 -0.38 -5.99
CA ILE A 57 5.37 -1.57 -6.39
C ILE A 57 5.43 -1.73 -7.90
N GLN A 58 5.87 -2.91 -8.34
CA GLN A 58 5.92 -3.26 -9.75
C GLN A 58 4.94 -4.40 -10.02
N PRO A 59 4.09 -4.28 -11.07
CA PRO A 59 3.24 -5.41 -11.46
C PRO A 59 4.06 -6.65 -11.77
N ALA A 60 3.60 -7.82 -11.29
CA ALA A 60 4.26 -9.08 -11.57
C ALA A 60 3.61 -9.85 -12.72
N SER A 61 2.45 -9.41 -13.18
CA SER A 61 1.78 -10.03 -14.32
C SER A 61 0.91 -9.01 -15.05
N PRO A 62 0.55 -9.30 -16.33
CA PRO A 62 -0.32 -8.40 -17.11
C PRO A 62 -1.73 -8.28 -16.55
N ASN A 63 -2.15 -9.20 -15.68
CA ASN A 63 -3.51 -9.25 -15.15
C ASN A 63 -3.62 -8.68 -13.73
N SER A 64 -2.54 -8.13 -13.18
CA SER A 64 -2.57 -7.59 -11.84
C SER A 64 -3.33 -6.27 -11.78
N ASP A 65 -3.85 -5.94 -10.59
CA ASP A 65 -4.48 -4.65 -10.34
C ASP A 65 -3.47 -3.51 -10.53
N ALA A 66 -2.21 -3.74 -10.19
CA ALA A 66 -1.16 -2.75 -10.40
C ALA A 66 -0.94 -2.45 -11.88
N GLU A 67 -0.98 -3.46 -12.73
CA GLU A 67 -0.86 -3.25 -14.18
C GLU A 67 -2.06 -2.47 -14.71
N ARG A 68 -3.26 -2.77 -14.21
CA ARG A 68 -4.47 -2.05 -14.58
C ARG A 68 -4.37 -0.59 -14.17
N PHE A 69 -3.84 -0.33 -12.99
CA PHE A 69 -3.59 1.04 -12.53
C PHE A 69 -2.70 1.82 -13.49
N ILE A 70 -1.59 1.20 -13.93
CA ILE A 70 -0.67 1.85 -14.87
C ILE A 70 -1.37 2.16 -16.20
N LYS A 71 -2.16 1.23 -16.71
CA LYS A 71 -2.89 1.43 -17.97
C LYS A 71 -3.91 2.55 -17.88
N GLU A 72 -4.58 2.67 -16.75
CA GLU A 72 -5.63 3.68 -16.55
C GLU A 72 -5.10 5.04 -16.13
N ARG A 73 -4.04 5.07 -15.33
CA ARG A 73 -3.57 6.30 -14.69
C ARG A 73 -2.09 6.61 -14.90
N GLY A 74 -1.31 5.67 -15.45
CA GLY A 74 0.13 5.78 -15.53
C GLY A 74 0.79 5.41 -14.22
N GLU A 75 2.10 5.59 -14.14
CA GLU A 75 2.84 5.39 -12.89
C GLU A 75 2.52 6.49 -11.89
N GLY A 76 2.65 6.21 -10.62
CA GLY A 76 2.50 7.24 -9.61
C GLY A 76 1.95 6.75 -8.28
N LEU A 77 1.51 7.72 -7.48
CA LEU A 77 0.97 7.47 -6.15
C LEU A 77 -0.24 6.54 -6.24
N HIS A 78 -0.24 5.50 -5.42
CA HIS A 78 -1.28 4.49 -5.43
C HIS A 78 -2.10 4.48 -4.14
N HIS A 79 -1.45 4.51 -3.00
CA HIS A 79 -2.16 4.46 -1.72
C HIS A 79 -1.34 5.07 -0.59
N ILE A 80 -2.06 5.37 0.50
CA ILE A 80 -1.49 5.76 1.77
C ILE A 80 -1.97 4.75 2.79
N CYS A 81 -1.07 4.22 3.60
CA CYS A 81 -1.42 3.27 4.65
C CYS A 81 -1.43 3.95 6.00
N PHE A 82 -2.56 3.89 6.68
CA PHE A 82 -2.71 4.36 8.05
C PHE A 82 -2.62 3.20 9.02
N GLU A 83 -1.89 3.40 10.11
CA GLU A 83 -1.87 2.42 11.19
C GLU A 83 -3.05 2.65 12.13
N VAL A 84 -3.71 1.56 12.47
CA VAL A 84 -4.79 1.55 13.46
C VAL A 84 -4.42 0.58 14.57
N GLU A 85 -5.02 0.74 15.74
CA GLU A 85 -4.70 -0.11 16.88
C GLU A 85 -5.28 -1.52 16.74
N ASP A 86 -6.49 -1.62 16.20
CA ASP A 86 -7.21 -2.89 16.08
C ASP A 86 -7.94 -2.91 14.74
N ILE A 87 -7.47 -3.74 13.81
CA ILE A 87 -8.02 -3.79 12.46
C ILE A 87 -9.45 -4.35 12.44
N LYS A 88 -9.76 -5.30 13.31
CA LYS A 88 -11.12 -5.87 13.36
C LYS A 88 -12.12 -4.85 13.87
N GLU A 89 -11.72 -4.08 14.87
CA GLU A 89 -12.56 -3.00 15.38
C GLU A 89 -12.77 -1.93 14.33
N ALA A 90 -11.71 -1.56 13.62
CA ALA A 90 -11.78 -0.57 12.54
C ALA A 90 -12.75 -1.03 11.44
N ILE A 91 -12.62 -2.27 10.99
CA ILE A 91 -13.51 -2.85 9.98
C ILE A 91 -14.96 -2.82 10.47
N GLY A 92 -15.19 -3.24 11.72
CA GLY A 92 -16.54 -3.25 12.30
C GLY A 92 -17.17 -1.85 12.34
N GLU A 93 -16.38 -0.86 12.72
CA GLU A 93 -16.86 0.52 12.76
C GLU A 93 -17.22 1.05 11.36
N LEU A 94 -16.35 0.77 10.38
CA LEU A 94 -16.60 1.20 9.00
C LEU A 94 -17.82 0.51 8.40
N LYS A 95 -18.03 -0.76 8.70
CA LYS A 95 -19.22 -1.48 8.26
C LYS A 95 -20.49 -0.86 8.87
N ARG A 96 -20.46 -0.51 10.15
CA ARG A 96 -21.60 0.14 10.80
C ARG A 96 -21.92 1.49 10.16
N LYS A 97 -20.91 2.19 9.66
CA LYS A 97 -21.06 3.47 8.96
C LYS A 97 -21.39 3.29 7.47
N LYS A 98 -21.58 2.06 7.03
CA LYS A 98 -21.87 1.71 5.63
C LYS A 98 -20.77 2.11 4.65
N ILE A 99 -19.54 2.13 5.12
CA ILE A 99 -18.37 2.36 4.29
C ILE A 99 -17.95 1.03 3.67
N LYS A 100 -17.79 1.01 2.36
CA LYS A 100 -17.42 -0.21 1.64
C LYS A 100 -15.93 -0.44 1.69
N LEU A 101 -15.55 -1.67 1.98
CA LEU A 101 -14.17 -2.11 2.04
C LEU A 101 -13.90 -3.04 0.86
N LEU A 102 -12.66 -3.06 0.37
CA LEU A 102 -12.24 -4.03 -0.63
C LEU A 102 -12.19 -5.44 -0.05
N SER A 103 -11.95 -5.56 1.26
CA SER A 103 -12.06 -6.81 1.98
C SER A 103 -12.67 -6.54 3.36
N GLU A 104 -13.74 -7.27 3.68
CA GLU A 104 -14.38 -7.17 4.98
C GLU A 104 -13.67 -7.98 6.05
N LYS A 105 -12.72 -8.83 5.64
CA LYS A 105 -11.87 -9.60 6.55
C LYS A 105 -10.45 -9.09 6.45
N PRO A 106 -9.70 -9.03 7.56
CA PRO A 106 -8.30 -8.65 7.48
C PRO A 106 -7.52 -9.57 6.57
N LEU A 107 -6.63 -8.99 5.78
CA LEU A 107 -5.73 -9.71 4.90
C LEU A 107 -4.31 -9.60 5.45
N GLU A 108 -3.48 -10.59 5.19
CA GLU A 108 -2.07 -10.51 5.56
C GLU A 108 -1.34 -9.55 4.62
N GLY A 109 -0.72 -8.51 5.21
CA GLY A 109 0.17 -7.59 4.52
C GLY A 109 1.60 -7.83 4.97
N VAL A 110 2.52 -7.03 4.44
CA VAL A 110 3.94 -7.16 4.77
C VAL A 110 4.24 -6.85 6.24
N GLY A 111 3.67 -5.79 6.77
CA GLY A 111 3.94 -5.33 8.13
C GLY A 111 2.84 -5.59 9.13
N GLY A 112 1.76 -6.23 8.73
CA GLY A 112 0.63 -6.49 9.62
C GLY A 112 -0.61 -6.91 8.87
N MET A 113 -1.73 -6.93 9.58
CA MET A 113 -3.04 -7.25 8.99
C MET A 113 -3.64 -6.00 8.38
N ILE A 114 -4.19 -6.11 7.18
CA ILE A 114 -4.61 -4.95 6.39
C ILE A 114 -6.02 -5.09 5.83
N THR A 115 -6.59 -3.95 5.45
CA THR A 115 -7.73 -3.85 4.56
C THR A 115 -7.64 -2.54 3.79
N PHE A 116 -8.49 -2.38 2.78
CA PHE A 116 -8.55 -1.16 1.97
C PHE A 116 -9.96 -0.61 1.96
N ILE A 117 -10.08 0.71 2.00
CA ILE A 117 -11.36 1.40 1.86
C ILE A 117 -11.60 1.67 0.38
N GLN A 118 -12.84 1.45 -0.10
CA GLN A 118 -13.20 1.80 -1.47
C GLN A 118 -12.92 3.28 -1.72
N PRO A 119 -12.17 3.62 -2.78
CA PRO A 119 -11.68 5.00 -2.98
C PRO A 119 -12.78 6.07 -3.13
N ASP A 120 -13.99 5.69 -3.54
CA ASP A 120 -15.09 6.63 -3.66
C ASP A 120 -15.48 7.27 -2.32
N HIS A 121 -15.16 6.62 -1.20
CA HIS A 121 -15.40 7.18 0.13
C HIS A 121 -14.32 8.15 0.58
N THR A 122 -13.16 8.14 -0.07
CA THR A 122 -11.98 8.89 0.35
C THR A 122 -11.40 9.73 -0.79
N ASN A 123 -12.30 10.35 -1.56
CA ASN A 123 -11.93 11.33 -2.60
C ASN A 123 -10.98 10.76 -3.65
N ASN A 124 -11.17 9.49 -4.00
CA ASN A 124 -10.35 8.73 -4.97
C ASN A 124 -8.91 8.49 -4.52
N ALA A 125 -8.57 8.78 -3.28
CA ALA A 125 -7.30 8.36 -2.69
C ALA A 125 -7.51 6.98 -2.06
N LEU A 126 -6.78 5.99 -2.50
CA LEU A 126 -6.90 4.65 -1.90
C LEU A 126 -6.25 4.67 -0.53
N ILE A 127 -7.03 4.33 0.48
CA ILE A 127 -6.55 4.28 1.86
C ILE A 127 -6.48 2.83 2.31
N GLU A 128 -5.29 2.43 2.74
CA GLU A 128 -5.05 1.15 3.37
C GLU A 128 -5.04 1.34 4.88
N LEU A 129 -5.63 0.41 5.61
CA LEU A 129 -5.54 0.36 7.07
C LEU A 129 -4.73 -0.84 7.48
N MET A 130 -3.87 -0.67 8.47
CA MET A 130 -2.99 -1.74 8.95
C MET A 130 -2.95 -1.76 10.48
N GLU A 131 -3.13 -2.96 11.02
CA GLU A 131 -2.74 -3.23 12.41
C GLU A 131 -1.35 -3.82 12.35
N LYS A 132 -0.37 -3.06 12.80
CA LYS A 132 1.04 -3.43 12.71
C LYS A 132 1.36 -4.63 13.59
N ILE A 133 2.20 -5.54 13.09
CA ILE A 133 2.74 -6.65 13.88
C ILE A 133 3.65 -6.07 14.95
N ARG A 134 3.48 -6.53 16.17
CA ARG A 134 4.27 -6.09 17.33
C ARG A 134 5.29 -7.12 17.77
#